data_f0d908da525c213ada5f2cfa3a9a5289
#
_entry.id   f0d908da525c213ada5f2cfa3a9a5289
#
_cell.length_a   1.000
_cell.length_b   1.000
_cell.length_c   1.000
_cell.angle_alpha   90.00
_cell.angle_beta   90.00
_cell.angle_gamma   90.00
#
_symmetry.space_group_name_H-M   'P 1'
#
loop_
_entity.id
_entity.type
_entity.pdbx_description
1 polymer ?
#
loop_
_entity_poly.entity_id
_entity_poly.type
_entity_poly.pdbx_seq_one_letter_code
_entity_poly.pdbx_strand_id
1 'polypeptide(L)'
;MIKGLTYAIVTTKDVPAARRFFTEKLGLSTEDDMGDAFSQFTTRDGTLWAVAQAPEHAAPNGVELYLTVENVDEAYRTWKSRGVEMVTEPHDEPFGRTFAFRDGDGRVMHAYTAP
;
A
#
# COMPACT_ATOMS: atom_id res chain seq x y z
N MET A 1 5.23 -17.59 5.59
CA MET A 1 4.98 -16.94 4.31
C MET A 1 4.85 -15.42 4.44
N ILE A 2 3.92 -14.92 5.25
CA ILE A 2 3.86 -13.48 5.54
C ILE A 2 4.85 -13.16 6.65
N LYS A 3 5.76 -12.22 6.39
CA LYS A 3 6.80 -11.82 7.35
C LYS A 3 6.39 -10.62 8.19
N GLY A 4 5.50 -9.77 7.69
CA GLY A 4 5.09 -8.60 8.43
C GLY A 4 4.25 -7.64 7.60
N LEU A 5 3.79 -6.59 8.27
CA LEU A 5 3.14 -5.45 7.64
C LEU A 5 4.19 -4.37 7.42
N THR A 6 4.48 -4.06 6.16
CA THR A 6 5.55 -3.13 5.83
C THR A 6 5.05 -1.71 5.60
N TYR A 7 3.84 -1.56 5.07
CA TYR A 7 3.40 -0.26 4.57
C TYR A 7 1.89 -0.20 4.52
N ALA A 8 1.32 0.97 4.81
CA ALA A 8 -0.10 1.22 4.66
C ALA A 8 -0.30 2.47 3.82
N ILE A 9 -1.28 2.43 2.91
CA ILE A 9 -1.66 3.57 2.11
C ILE A 9 -3.12 3.91 2.40
N VAL A 10 -3.34 5.15 2.82
CA VAL A 10 -4.69 5.71 2.96
C VAL A 10 -5.07 6.33 1.63
N THR A 11 -6.16 5.90 1.03
CA THR A 11 -6.59 6.40 -0.27
C THR A 11 -7.59 7.56 -0.10
N THR A 12 -7.47 8.57 -0.96
CA THR A 12 -8.28 9.77 -0.88
C THR A 12 -8.55 10.33 -2.27
N LYS A 13 -9.56 11.18 -2.37
CA LYS A 13 -9.83 11.93 -3.59
C LYS A 13 -8.99 13.21 -3.68
N ASP A 14 -8.42 13.67 -2.58
CA ASP A 14 -7.72 14.95 -2.50
C ASP A 14 -6.47 14.79 -1.64
N VAL A 15 -5.35 14.43 -2.27
CA VAL A 15 -4.08 14.24 -1.57
C VAL A 15 -3.58 15.52 -0.93
N PRO A 16 -3.60 16.69 -1.58
CA PRO A 16 -3.17 17.93 -0.92
C PRO A 16 -3.95 18.25 0.34
N ALA A 17 -5.27 18.06 0.33
CA ALA A 17 -6.08 18.30 1.52
C ALA A 17 -5.76 17.33 2.65
N ALA A 18 -5.59 16.04 2.31
CA ALA A 18 -5.20 15.03 3.30
C ALA A 18 -3.81 15.32 3.86
N ARG A 19 -2.85 15.69 3.01
CA ARG A 19 -1.50 16.07 3.44
C ARG A 19 -1.56 17.21 4.45
N ARG A 20 -2.34 18.25 4.17
CA ARG A 20 -2.49 19.38 5.10
C ARG A 20 -3.06 18.94 6.44
N PHE A 21 -4.02 18.04 6.44
CA PHE A 21 -4.58 17.53 7.69
C PHE A 21 -3.49 16.82 8.52
N PHE A 22 -2.75 15.91 7.92
CA PHE A 22 -1.75 15.14 8.66
C PHE A 22 -0.56 15.98 9.10
N THR A 23 -0.16 16.97 8.32
CA THR A 23 0.97 17.84 8.71
C THR A 23 0.53 18.94 9.66
N GLU A 24 -0.55 19.67 9.37
CA GLU A 24 -0.95 20.85 10.13
C GLU A 24 -1.73 20.48 11.40
N LYS A 25 -2.60 19.48 11.35
CA LYS A 25 -3.41 19.07 12.49
C LYS A 25 -2.73 18.05 13.38
N LEU A 26 -2.05 17.07 12.78
CA LEU A 26 -1.43 15.99 13.54
C LEU A 26 0.08 16.17 13.73
N GLY A 27 0.69 17.15 13.07
CA GLY A 27 2.10 17.46 13.27
C GLY A 27 3.07 16.48 12.61
N LEU A 28 2.61 15.69 11.65
CA LEU A 28 3.50 14.77 10.94
C LEU A 28 4.37 15.53 9.93
N SER A 29 5.55 14.99 9.67
CA SER A 29 6.46 15.52 8.66
C SER A 29 6.35 14.68 7.41
N THR A 30 6.37 15.34 6.26
CA THR A 30 6.47 14.65 4.97
C THR A 30 7.85 14.93 4.41
N GLU A 31 8.56 13.86 4.03
CA GLU A 31 9.92 13.96 3.50
C GLU A 31 9.93 14.05 1.98
N ASP A 32 8.92 13.46 1.36
CA ASP A 32 8.78 13.45 -0.09
C ASP A 32 7.49 14.10 -0.50
N ASP A 33 7.60 15.26 -1.13
CA ASP A 33 6.49 15.88 -1.81
C ASP A 33 6.44 15.32 -3.23
N MET A 34 5.65 14.26 -3.41
CA MET A 34 5.48 13.60 -4.69
C MET A 34 4.31 14.17 -5.48
N GLY A 35 4.01 15.44 -5.25
CA GLY A 35 2.98 16.16 -5.98
C GLY A 35 1.59 15.91 -5.44
N ASP A 36 0.59 15.93 -6.34
CA ASP A 36 -0.82 15.88 -5.96
C ASP A 36 -1.39 14.46 -5.89
N ALA A 37 -0.59 13.45 -6.18
CA ALA A 37 -1.06 12.07 -6.24
C ALA A 37 -0.60 11.22 -5.05
N PHE A 38 0.42 11.65 -4.31
CA PHE A 38 1.05 10.82 -3.29
C PHE A 38 1.79 11.67 -2.26
N SER A 39 1.73 11.26 -0.98
CA SER A 39 2.51 11.89 0.08
C SER A 39 2.89 10.84 1.12
N GLN A 40 4.16 10.72 1.44
CA GLN A 40 4.67 9.73 2.39
C GLN A 40 5.06 10.39 3.70
N PHE A 41 4.78 9.69 4.80
CA PHE A 41 5.10 10.14 6.15
C PHE A 41 5.97 9.12 6.85
N THR A 42 6.93 9.61 7.64
CA THR A 42 7.74 8.77 8.51
C THR A 42 7.49 9.20 9.95
N THR A 43 7.11 8.26 10.80
CA THR A 43 6.92 8.54 12.22
C THR A 43 8.25 8.44 12.94
N ARG A 44 8.28 8.87 14.22
CA ARG A 44 9.52 8.90 15.02
C ARG A 44 10.16 7.53 15.20
N ASP A 45 9.34 6.48 15.24
CA ASP A 45 9.85 5.11 15.38
C ASP A 45 10.26 4.48 14.05
N GLY A 46 10.21 5.27 12.96
CA GLY A 46 10.61 4.80 11.64
C GLY A 46 9.50 4.14 10.82
N THR A 47 8.28 4.11 11.33
CA THR A 47 7.16 3.55 10.58
C THR A 47 6.84 4.44 9.39
N LEU A 48 6.68 3.83 8.22
CA LEU A 48 6.33 4.50 6.99
C LEU A 48 4.88 4.22 6.61
N TRP A 49 4.19 5.26 6.15
CA TRP A 49 2.86 5.12 5.57
C TRP A 49 2.59 6.30 4.64
N ALA A 50 1.52 6.22 3.85
CA ALA A 50 1.28 7.22 2.82
C ALA A 50 -0.19 7.53 2.63
N VAL A 51 -0.44 8.68 2.02
CA VAL A 51 -1.73 9.06 1.47
C VAL A 51 -1.57 9.08 -0.05
N ALA A 52 -2.51 8.48 -0.77
CA ALA A 52 -2.43 8.39 -2.22
C ALA A 52 -3.78 8.61 -2.87
N GLN A 53 -3.76 9.06 -4.13
CA GLN A 53 -4.95 9.12 -4.96
C GLN A 53 -5.52 7.70 -5.09
N ALA A 54 -6.83 7.56 -4.88
CA ALA A 54 -7.47 6.25 -4.98
C ALA A 54 -7.28 5.66 -6.38
N PRO A 55 -6.73 4.45 -6.50
CA PRO A 55 -6.61 3.78 -7.79
C PRO A 55 -7.97 3.28 -8.29
N GLU A 56 -8.02 2.90 -9.57
CA GLU A 56 -9.28 2.44 -10.19
C GLU A 56 -9.92 1.25 -9.49
N HIS A 57 -9.09 0.36 -8.92
CA HIS A 57 -9.57 -0.86 -8.29
C HIS A 57 -9.97 -0.69 -6.82
N ALA A 58 -9.82 0.50 -6.28
CA ALA A 58 -10.07 0.76 -4.86
C ALA A 58 -10.96 1.98 -4.69
N ALA A 59 -11.81 1.94 -3.65
CA ALA A 59 -12.64 3.08 -3.32
C ALA A 59 -11.82 4.19 -2.66
N PRO A 60 -12.18 5.46 -2.86
CA PRO A 60 -11.62 6.55 -2.06
C PRO A 60 -11.94 6.34 -0.57
N ASN A 61 -11.11 6.90 0.30
CA ASN A 61 -11.25 6.79 1.76
C ASN A 61 -11.04 5.36 2.28
N GLY A 62 -10.30 4.55 1.53
CA GLY A 62 -9.92 3.21 1.95
C GLY A 62 -8.51 3.16 2.50
N VAL A 63 -8.08 1.95 2.88
CA VAL A 63 -6.72 1.68 3.31
C VAL A 63 -6.23 0.46 2.56
N GLU A 64 -5.04 0.54 1.96
CA GLU A 64 -4.38 -0.59 1.31
C GLU A 64 -3.13 -0.96 2.11
N LEU A 65 -2.99 -2.24 2.42
CA LEU A 65 -1.87 -2.74 3.21
C LEU A 65 -0.88 -3.48 2.30
N TYR A 66 0.41 -3.31 2.60
CA TYR A 66 1.49 -4.05 1.96
C TYR A 66 2.05 -5.06 2.95
N LEU A 67 1.82 -6.33 2.67
CA LEU A 67 2.30 -7.44 3.49
C LEU A 67 3.61 -7.95 2.91
N THR A 68 4.67 -7.96 3.72
CA THR A 68 5.95 -8.49 3.28
C THR A 68 5.90 -10.01 3.24
N VAL A 69 6.30 -10.60 2.12
CA VAL A 69 6.43 -12.04 1.96
C VAL A 69 7.87 -12.38 1.56
N GLU A 70 8.27 -13.63 1.79
CA GLU A 70 9.61 -14.06 1.43
C GLU A 70 9.81 -14.22 -0.07
N ASN A 71 8.78 -14.70 -0.76
CA ASN A 71 8.83 -14.95 -2.19
C ASN A 71 7.47 -14.60 -2.79
N VAL A 72 7.43 -13.54 -3.57
CA VAL A 72 6.18 -13.01 -4.15
C VAL A 72 5.55 -14.02 -5.11
N ASP A 73 6.34 -14.64 -5.98
CA ASP A 73 5.79 -15.59 -6.97
C ASP A 73 5.25 -16.84 -6.31
N GLU A 74 5.92 -17.34 -5.28
CA GLU A 74 5.44 -18.49 -4.51
C GLU A 74 4.15 -18.17 -3.77
N ALA A 75 4.08 -17.01 -3.12
CA ALA A 75 2.87 -16.56 -2.44
C ALA A 75 1.70 -16.44 -3.43
N TYR A 76 1.96 -15.88 -4.61
CA TYR A 76 0.94 -15.76 -5.65
C TYR A 76 0.38 -17.12 -6.04
N ARG A 77 1.26 -18.09 -6.37
CA ARG A 77 0.82 -19.43 -6.76
C ARG A 77 0.05 -20.13 -5.65
N THR A 78 0.56 -20.05 -4.43
CA THR A 78 -0.06 -20.72 -3.27
C THR A 78 -1.42 -20.13 -2.97
N TRP A 79 -1.53 -18.81 -2.89
CA TRP A 79 -2.80 -18.18 -2.55
C TRP A 79 -3.82 -18.30 -3.66
N LYS A 80 -3.38 -18.22 -4.91
CA LYS A 80 -4.27 -18.44 -6.05
C LYS A 80 -4.85 -19.84 -6.03
N SER A 81 -4.05 -20.86 -5.69
CA SER A 81 -4.52 -22.25 -5.58
C SER A 81 -5.53 -22.45 -4.44
N ARG A 82 -5.51 -21.54 -3.46
CA ARG A 82 -6.46 -21.54 -2.33
C ARG A 82 -7.71 -20.72 -2.60
N GLY A 83 -7.86 -20.19 -3.80
CA GLY A 83 -9.05 -19.44 -4.19
C GLY A 83 -9.00 -17.93 -3.91
N VAL A 84 -7.83 -17.38 -3.58
CA VAL A 84 -7.69 -15.93 -3.39
C VAL A 84 -7.87 -15.23 -4.75
N GLU A 85 -8.73 -14.21 -4.76
CA GLU A 85 -8.97 -13.41 -5.97
C GLU A 85 -7.78 -12.47 -6.20
N MET A 86 -7.16 -12.58 -7.39
CA MET A 86 -6.00 -11.74 -7.74
C MET A 86 -6.46 -10.50 -8.51
N VAL A 87 -5.87 -9.35 -8.18
CA VAL A 87 -6.09 -8.09 -8.90
C VAL A 87 -5.00 -7.90 -9.96
N THR A 88 -3.75 -8.18 -9.60
CA THR A 88 -2.62 -8.12 -10.55
C THR A 88 -1.79 -9.39 -10.45
N GLU A 89 -1.02 -9.67 -11.51
CA GLU A 89 0.03 -10.69 -11.47
C GLU A 89 1.29 -10.12 -10.82
N PRO A 90 2.21 -10.98 -10.34
CA PRO A 90 3.51 -10.49 -9.85
C PRO A 90 4.23 -9.65 -10.90
N HIS A 91 4.72 -8.51 -10.47
CA HIS A 91 5.44 -7.59 -11.34
C HIS A 91 6.45 -6.77 -10.53
N ASP A 92 7.44 -6.22 -11.21
CA ASP A 92 8.46 -5.40 -10.59
C ASP A 92 8.10 -3.94 -10.63
N GLU A 93 8.28 -3.28 -9.49
CA GLU A 93 8.13 -1.85 -9.31
C GLU A 93 9.47 -1.29 -8.81
N PRO A 94 9.72 0.03 -8.89
CA PRO A 94 10.95 0.60 -8.36
C PRO A 94 11.21 0.26 -6.89
N PHE A 95 10.16 0.08 -6.10
CA PHE A 95 10.27 -0.23 -4.67
C PHE A 95 10.35 -1.73 -4.36
N GLY A 96 10.20 -2.61 -5.34
CA GLY A 96 10.26 -4.05 -5.14
C GLY A 96 9.30 -4.82 -6.04
N ARG A 97 9.20 -6.13 -5.78
CA ARG A 97 8.28 -6.99 -6.51
C ARG A 97 6.99 -7.18 -5.74
N THR A 98 5.85 -7.11 -6.42
CA THR A 98 4.55 -7.07 -5.76
C THR A 98 3.45 -7.71 -6.63
N PHE A 99 2.36 -8.10 -5.98
CA PHE A 99 1.08 -8.33 -6.64
C PHE A 99 -0.04 -7.87 -5.71
N ALA A 100 -1.19 -7.55 -6.30
CA ALA A 100 -2.37 -7.14 -5.55
C ALA A 100 -3.41 -8.25 -5.57
N PHE A 101 -4.15 -8.38 -4.48
CA PHE A 101 -5.19 -9.38 -4.31
C PHE A 101 -6.31 -8.80 -3.45
N ARG A 102 -7.46 -9.50 -3.42
CA ARG A 102 -8.58 -9.09 -2.57
C ARG A 102 -8.70 -10.01 -1.36
N ASP A 103 -9.02 -9.42 -0.21
CA ASP A 103 -9.34 -10.20 0.98
C ASP A 103 -10.77 -10.75 0.89
N GLY A 104 -11.23 -11.42 1.96
CA GLY A 104 -12.56 -12.03 1.99
C GLY A 104 -13.72 -11.04 1.89
N ASP A 105 -13.49 -9.77 2.16
CA ASP A 105 -14.49 -8.71 2.05
C ASP A 105 -14.29 -7.83 0.81
N GLY A 106 -13.36 -8.22 -0.07
CA GLY A 106 -13.12 -7.50 -1.32
C GLY A 106 -12.15 -6.34 -1.23
N ARG A 107 -11.48 -6.13 -0.08
CA ARG A 107 -10.47 -5.08 0.05
C ARG A 107 -9.22 -5.44 -0.73
N VAL A 108 -8.63 -4.45 -1.40
CA VAL A 108 -7.37 -4.65 -2.10
C VAL A 108 -6.22 -4.62 -1.10
N MET A 109 -5.37 -5.64 -1.18
CA MET A 109 -4.17 -5.77 -0.39
C MET A 109 -3.01 -6.12 -1.31
N HIS A 110 -1.78 -5.94 -0.83
CA HIS A 110 -0.58 -6.17 -1.63
C HIS A 110 0.37 -7.11 -0.91
N ALA A 111 0.93 -8.05 -1.66
CA ALA A 111 2.08 -8.84 -1.22
C ALA A 111 3.33 -8.19 -1.82
N TYR A 112 4.42 -8.18 -1.08
CA TYR A 112 5.57 -7.36 -1.46
C TYR A 112 6.86 -7.97 -0.92
N THR A 113 7.93 -7.82 -1.71
CA THR A 113 9.29 -8.05 -1.23
C THR A 113 10.18 -6.94 -1.79
N ALA A 114 11.15 -6.50 -0.97
CA ALA A 114 12.10 -5.46 -1.36
C ALA A 114 12.98 -5.93 -2.52
N PRO A 115 13.54 -4.99 -3.30
CA PRO A 115 14.45 -5.35 -4.41
C PRO A 115 15.64 -6.16 -3.95
#